data_eec0d7b59ce59456105925e6ad10c664
#
_entry.id   eec0d7b59ce59456105925e6ad10c664
#
_cell.length_a   1.000
_cell.length_b   1.000
_cell.length_c   1.000
_cell.angle_alpha   90.00
_cell.angle_beta   90.00
_cell.angle_gamma   90.00
#
_symmetry.space_group_name_H-M   'P 1'
#
loop_
_entity.id
_entity.type
_entity.pdbx_description
1 polymer ?
#
loop_
_entity_poly.entity_id
_entity_poly.type
_entity_poly.pdbx_seq_one_letter_code
_entity_poly.pdbx_strand_id
1 'polypeptide(L)'
;MYYRFSVDDNIRFLQELTEWDYASVFDHPYLKMYKELHEKYGTKFQLNLFYTMNGFDLTMMTDKYKQEWIENSDWLKFSFHSYSDAPPFPYKDSEYDEVYRDCQMVHNEIRRFAGEECLSYFITVHYCQASPEAIRALRDCGIKGMVGLFKDAECYGRSFDGKNMAVEYDEELGMYLFCNDIILNLYPLSMVDELLSRDDHKEFTEVMIHEQYYYPDFCAYIKDFAKILEATIKYLTDKGRKSVWLEELVEC
;
A
#
# COMPACT_ATOMS: atom_id res chain seq x y z
N MET A 1 3.12 -14.42 15.16
CA MET A 1 2.89 -12.97 15.01
C MET A 1 3.29 -12.55 13.60
N TYR A 2 2.57 -11.57 13.01
CA TYR A 2 2.69 -11.21 11.61
C TYR A 2 2.81 -9.69 11.45
N TYR A 3 3.30 -9.25 10.28
CA TYR A 3 3.23 -7.85 9.85
C TYR A 3 3.02 -7.77 8.34
N ARG A 4 2.41 -6.67 7.90
CA ARG A 4 2.35 -6.27 6.50
C ARG A 4 3.01 -4.91 6.33
N PHE A 5 3.60 -4.72 5.17
CA PHE A 5 4.21 -3.46 4.80
C PHE A 5 3.54 -2.90 3.53
N SER A 6 2.91 -1.74 3.64
CA SER A 6 2.32 -1.03 2.50
C SER A 6 3.00 0.30 2.25
N VAL A 7 3.01 0.70 1.00
CA VAL A 7 3.49 2.01 0.55
C VAL A 7 2.39 2.66 -0.25
N ASP A 8 1.96 3.84 0.17
CA ASP A 8 0.87 4.57 -0.47
C ASP A 8 1.40 5.65 -1.43
N ASP A 9 0.50 6.25 -2.21
CA ASP A 9 0.76 7.37 -3.13
C ASP A 9 1.74 7.05 -4.27
N ASN A 10 1.87 5.76 -4.66
CA ASN A 10 2.86 5.36 -5.66
C ASN A 10 2.41 5.70 -7.08
N ILE A 11 3.29 6.35 -7.83
CA ILE A 11 3.18 6.57 -9.27
C ILE A 11 4.51 7.07 -9.87
N ARG A 12 5.31 7.80 -9.10
CA ARG A 12 6.49 8.50 -9.62
C ARG A 12 7.56 7.53 -10.09
N PHE A 13 7.81 6.45 -9.38
CA PHE A 13 8.78 5.45 -9.81
C PHE A 13 8.36 4.80 -11.15
N LEU A 14 7.05 4.65 -11.42
CA LEU A 14 6.55 4.11 -12.70
C LEU A 14 6.80 5.10 -13.85
N GLN A 15 6.62 6.40 -13.61
CA GLN A 15 7.02 7.44 -14.55
C GLN A 15 8.51 7.36 -14.86
N GLU A 16 9.36 7.30 -13.82
CA GLU A 16 10.82 7.23 -13.98
C GLU A 16 11.27 5.96 -14.69
N LEU A 17 10.64 4.80 -14.45
CA LEU A 17 10.87 3.56 -15.21
C LEU A 17 10.48 3.67 -16.69
N THR A 18 9.50 4.51 -17.01
CA THR A 18 9.06 4.74 -18.39
C THR A 18 9.98 5.71 -19.13
N GLU A 19 10.42 6.76 -18.45
CA GLU A 19 11.25 7.81 -19.01
C GLU A 19 12.71 7.40 -19.16
N TRP A 20 13.21 6.52 -18.28
CA TRP A 20 14.59 6.11 -18.23
C TRP A 20 14.72 4.62 -18.59
N ASP A 21 15.65 4.31 -19.49
CA ASP A 21 15.80 2.94 -20.04
C ASP A 21 16.64 2.04 -19.11
N TYR A 22 16.03 1.61 -18.00
CA TYR A 22 16.64 0.63 -17.10
C TYR A 22 16.65 -0.77 -17.73
N ALA A 23 17.68 -1.57 -17.46
CA ALA A 23 17.74 -2.98 -17.89
C ALA A 23 16.80 -3.85 -17.04
N SER A 24 16.64 -3.54 -15.75
CA SER A 24 15.77 -4.19 -14.77
C SER A 24 14.97 -3.13 -14.01
N VAL A 25 13.77 -3.46 -13.54
CA VAL A 25 13.02 -2.57 -12.63
C VAL A 25 13.80 -2.31 -11.34
N PHE A 26 14.61 -3.26 -10.92
CA PHE A 26 15.42 -3.16 -9.71
C PHE A 26 16.76 -2.40 -9.90
N ASP A 27 17.04 -1.91 -11.10
CA ASP A 27 18.07 -0.88 -11.30
C ASP A 27 17.57 0.50 -10.87
N HIS A 28 16.26 0.68 -10.75
CA HIS A 28 15.67 1.89 -10.21
C HIS A 28 15.93 1.99 -8.69
N PRO A 29 16.55 3.06 -8.18
CA PRO A 29 17.00 3.13 -6.77
C PRO A 29 15.91 2.87 -5.72
N TYR A 30 14.69 3.34 -5.97
CA TYR A 30 13.53 3.12 -5.10
C TYR A 30 13.17 1.63 -4.99
N LEU A 31 13.08 0.94 -6.12
CA LEU A 31 12.73 -0.49 -6.17
C LEU A 31 13.88 -1.40 -5.72
N LYS A 32 15.12 -1.00 -6.01
CA LYS A 32 16.32 -1.68 -5.51
C LYS A 32 16.33 -1.77 -3.99
N MET A 33 15.98 -0.67 -3.31
CA MET A 33 15.88 -0.64 -1.85
C MET A 33 14.90 -1.70 -1.31
N TYR A 34 13.69 -1.83 -1.91
CA TYR A 34 12.72 -2.85 -1.49
C TYR A 34 13.22 -4.26 -1.78
N LYS A 35 13.87 -4.49 -2.91
CA LYS A 35 14.46 -5.78 -3.23
C LYS A 35 15.54 -6.20 -2.23
N GLU A 36 16.46 -5.29 -1.88
CA GLU A 36 17.49 -5.54 -0.86
C GLU A 36 16.89 -5.86 0.50
N LEU A 37 15.81 -5.18 0.92
CA LEU A 37 15.09 -5.45 2.16
C LEU A 37 14.36 -6.79 2.11
N HIS A 38 13.74 -7.14 0.97
CA HIS A 38 13.14 -8.46 0.77
C HIS A 38 14.18 -9.57 0.84
N GLU A 39 15.28 -9.47 0.11
CA GLU A 39 16.36 -10.48 0.10
C GLU A 39 16.97 -10.69 1.48
N LYS A 40 17.05 -9.63 2.29
CA LYS A 40 17.63 -9.68 3.63
C LYS A 40 16.69 -10.19 4.72
N TYR A 41 15.41 -9.85 4.65
CA TYR A 41 14.45 -10.05 5.73
C TYR A 41 13.22 -10.88 5.35
N GLY A 42 13.02 -11.18 4.06
CA GLY A 42 11.82 -11.85 3.54
C GLY A 42 10.56 -10.97 3.57
N THR A 43 10.70 -9.66 3.64
CA THR A 43 9.57 -8.72 3.70
C THR A 43 8.83 -8.67 2.39
N LYS A 44 7.52 -8.76 2.43
CA LYS A 44 6.60 -8.53 1.32
C LYS A 44 6.16 -7.07 1.31
N PHE A 45 6.05 -6.47 0.12
CA PHE A 45 5.68 -5.06 -0.05
C PHE A 45 4.48 -4.92 -0.98
N GLN A 46 3.50 -4.12 -0.55
CA GLN A 46 2.40 -3.72 -1.41
C GLN A 46 2.51 -2.24 -1.72
N LEU A 47 2.54 -1.90 -3.02
CA LEU A 47 2.57 -0.52 -3.51
C LEU A 47 1.18 -0.12 -3.99
N ASN A 48 0.54 0.82 -3.30
CA ASN A 48 -0.79 1.30 -3.61
C ASN A 48 -0.69 2.46 -4.60
N LEU A 49 -1.33 2.33 -5.78
CA LEU A 49 -1.08 3.17 -6.94
C LEU A 49 -2.14 4.25 -7.14
N PHE A 50 -1.70 5.47 -7.46
CA PHE A 50 -2.51 6.42 -8.20
C PHE A 50 -2.60 6.04 -9.68
N TYR A 51 -3.71 6.39 -10.33
CA TYR A 51 -3.82 6.27 -11.77
C TYR A 51 -3.05 7.37 -12.50
N THR A 52 -3.10 8.60 -12.02
CA THR A 52 -2.44 9.76 -12.65
C THR A 52 -1.88 10.75 -11.64
N MET A 53 -0.76 11.37 -12.00
CA MET A 53 -0.16 12.48 -11.27
C MET A 53 0.80 13.28 -12.19
N ASN A 54 0.77 14.61 -12.10
CA ASN A 54 1.73 15.50 -12.78
C ASN A 54 1.88 15.29 -14.29
N GLY A 55 0.81 14.87 -14.99
CA GLY A 55 0.81 14.68 -16.43
C GLY A 55 1.29 13.29 -16.88
N PHE A 56 1.64 12.40 -15.97
CA PHE A 56 1.82 10.97 -16.21
C PHE A 56 0.56 10.23 -15.81
N ASP A 57 0.17 9.21 -16.57
CA ASP A 57 -0.85 8.23 -16.18
C ASP A 57 -0.38 6.80 -16.47
N LEU A 58 -1.04 5.82 -15.83
CA LEU A 58 -0.62 4.42 -15.92
C LEU A 58 -0.67 3.84 -17.34
N THR A 59 -1.45 4.43 -18.29
CA THR A 59 -1.44 3.97 -19.69
C THR A 59 -0.08 4.23 -20.37
N MET A 60 0.68 5.20 -19.86
CA MET A 60 2.01 5.54 -20.37
C MET A 60 3.08 4.55 -19.88
N MET A 61 2.79 3.80 -18.79
CA MET A 61 3.75 2.83 -18.25
C MET A 61 4.08 1.76 -19.28
N THR A 62 5.37 1.53 -19.50
CA THR A 62 5.87 0.46 -20.39
C THR A 62 5.51 -0.92 -19.85
N ASP A 63 5.22 -1.87 -20.73
CA ASP A 63 5.03 -3.28 -20.39
C ASP A 63 6.33 -4.13 -20.55
N LYS A 64 7.44 -3.48 -20.88
CA LYS A 64 8.76 -4.08 -21.06
C LYS A 64 9.17 -5.00 -19.90
N TYR A 65 8.78 -4.66 -18.69
CA TYR A 65 9.18 -5.35 -17.46
C TYR A 65 8.14 -6.35 -16.94
N LYS A 66 7.08 -6.62 -17.70
CA LYS A 66 5.96 -7.45 -17.23
C LYS A 66 6.39 -8.78 -16.65
N GLN A 67 7.28 -9.49 -17.34
CA GLN A 67 7.76 -10.78 -16.89
C GLN A 67 8.54 -10.68 -15.58
N GLU A 68 9.34 -9.63 -15.41
CA GLU A 68 10.10 -9.40 -14.19
C GLU A 68 9.20 -9.10 -12.99
N TRP A 69 8.10 -8.35 -13.19
CA TRP A 69 7.09 -8.15 -12.17
C TRP A 69 6.43 -9.46 -11.74
N ILE A 70 6.00 -10.29 -12.71
CA ILE A 70 5.39 -11.59 -12.44
C ILE A 70 6.33 -12.50 -11.64
N GLU A 71 7.61 -12.56 -11.99
CA GLU A 71 8.63 -13.35 -11.29
C GLU A 71 8.87 -12.92 -9.84
N ASN A 72 8.46 -11.70 -9.46
CA ASN A 72 8.61 -11.14 -8.13
C ASN A 72 7.27 -10.94 -7.39
N SER A 73 6.16 -11.45 -7.94
CA SER A 73 4.81 -11.24 -7.40
C SER A 73 4.55 -11.94 -6.05
N ASP A 74 5.42 -12.85 -5.65
CA ASP A 74 5.37 -13.51 -4.34
C ASP A 74 5.73 -12.57 -3.18
N TRP A 75 6.45 -11.47 -3.46
CA TRP A 75 6.85 -10.49 -2.45
C TRP A 75 6.55 -9.03 -2.80
N LEU A 76 6.21 -8.71 -4.06
CA LEU A 76 5.90 -7.36 -4.52
C LEU A 76 4.57 -7.34 -5.26
N LYS A 77 3.59 -6.62 -4.74
CA LYS A 77 2.26 -6.46 -5.36
C LYS A 77 1.87 -5.00 -5.47
N PHE A 78 0.94 -4.76 -6.38
CA PHE A 78 0.31 -3.46 -6.60
C PHE A 78 -1.17 -3.51 -6.24
N SER A 79 -1.75 -2.37 -5.87
CA SER A 79 -3.18 -2.25 -5.66
C SER A 79 -3.71 -0.87 -6.04
N PHE A 80 -5.02 -0.76 -6.12
CA PHE A 80 -5.70 0.52 -6.26
C PHE A 80 -5.54 1.38 -5.00
N HIS A 81 -5.21 2.67 -5.16
CA HIS A 81 -5.19 3.66 -4.09
C HIS A 81 -6.19 4.79 -4.37
N SER A 82 -6.07 5.44 -5.52
CA SER A 82 -6.97 6.49 -6.00
C SER A 82 -6.75 6.76 -7.48
N TYR A 83 -7.65 7.55 -8.08
CA TYR A 83 -7.42 8.11 -9.40
C TYR A 83 -6.22 9.08 -9.39
N SER A 84 -6.14 9.96 -8.40
CA SER A 84 -5.04 10.93 -8.24
C SER A 84 -4.89 11.37 -6.79
N ASP A 85 -3.88 12.19 -6.51
CA ASP A 85 -3.61 12.80 -5.21
C ASP A 85 -4.58 13.93 -4.83
N ALA A 86 -5.36 14.43 -5.80
CA ALA A 86 -6.31 15.52 -5.61
C ALA A 86 -7.67 15.20 -6.29
N PRO A 87 -8.76 15.65 -5.69
CA PRO A 87 -8.90 16.43 -4.45
C PRO A 87 -8.63 15.57 -3.19
N PRO A 88 -8.39 16.20 -2.02
CA PRO A 88 -8.38 15.48 -0.74
C PRO A 88 -9.68 14.72 -0.52
N PHE A 89 -9.59 13.50 0.05
CA PHE A 89 -10.75 12.63 0.31
C PHE A 89 -11.56 12.32 -0.95
N PRO A 90 -10.93 11.82 -2.03
CA PRO A 90 -11.56 11.75 -3.36
C PRO A 90 -12.85 10.92 -3.38
N TYR A 91 -12.95 9.91 -2.51
CA TYR A 91 -14.09 8.97 -2.51
C TYR A 91 -15.04 9.11 -1.33
N LYS A 92 -14.87 10.16 -0.50
CA LYS A 92 -15.72 10.38 0.67
C LYS A 92 -17.20 10.56 0.31
N ASP A 93 -17.47 11.27 -0.78
CA ASP A 93 -18.81 11.60 -1.25
C ASP A 93 -19.05 11.14 -2.70
N SER A 94 -18.20 10.24 -3.23
CA SER A 94 -18.28 9.77 -4.62
C SER A 94 -19.41 8.79 -4.85
N GLU A 95 -19.94 8.84 -6.08
CA GLU A 95 -20.95 7.93 -6.59
C GLU A 95 -20.32 6.62 -7.10
N TYR A 96 -21.13 5.57 -7.21
CA TYR A 96 -20.72 4.23 -7.63
C TYR A 96 -19.92 4.20 -8.94
N ASP A 97 -20.47 4.81 -10.01
CA ASP A 97 -19.89 4.71 -11.37
C ASP A 97 -18.50 5.34 -11.47
N GLU A 98 -18.25 6.41 -10.70
CA GLU A 98 -16.94 7.06 -10.64
C GLU A 98 -15.90 6.11 -10.07
N VAL A 99 -16.16 5.58 -8.89
CA VAL A 99 -15.20 4.72 -8.16
C VAL A 99 -15.00 3.40 -8.87
N TYR A 100 -16.06 2.81 -9.43
CA TYR A 100 -15.97 1.58 -10.23
C TYR A 100 -15.05 1.79 -11.43
N ARG A 101 -15.24 2.86 -12.18
CA ARG A 101 -14.40 3.23 -13.34
C ARG A 101 -12.94 3.40 -12.89
N ASP A 102 -12.68 4.19 -11.87
CA ASP A 102 -11.33 4.54 -11.43
C ASP A 102 -10.57 3.28 -10.94
N CYS A 103 -11.22 2.43 -10.16
CA CYS A 103 -10.65 1.17 -9.72
C CYS A 103 -10.36 0.22 -10.90
N GLN A 104 -11.29 0.10 -11.85
CA GLN A 104 -11.08 -0.73 -13.05
C GLN A 104 -9.95 -0.19 -13.93
N MET A 105 -9.78 1.13 -14.04
CA MET A 105 -8.67 1.73 -14.79
C MET A 105 -7.33 1.31 -14.20
N VAL A 106 -7.15 1.45 -12.89
CA VAL A 106 -5.90 1.03 -12.21
C VAL A 106 -5.69 -0.48 -12.34
N HIS A 107 -6.70 -1.30 -12.10
CA HIS A 107 -6.59 -2.76 -12.21
C HIS A 107 -6.21 -3.22 -13.63
N ASN A 108 -6.81 -2.61 -14.66
CA ASN A 108 -6.51 -2.96 -16.04
C ASN A 108 -5.07 -2.61 -16.41
N GLU A 109 -4.58 -1.47 -15.92
CA GLU A 109 -3.20 -1.07 -16.17
C GLU A 109 -2.19 -1.96 -15.41
N ILE A 110 -2.45 -2.31 -14.14
CA ILE A 110 -1.61 -3.29 -13.42
C ILE A 110 -1.54 -4.61 -14.19
N ARG A 111 -2.68 -5.13 -14.66
CA ARG A 111 -2.71 -6.37 -15.48
C ARG A 111 -1.92 -6.21 -16.79
N ARG A 112 -1.98 -5.03 -17.40
CA ARG A 112 -1.25 -4.75 -18.64
C ARG A 112 0.25 -4.75 -18.43
N PHE A 113 0.76 -3.94 -17.48
CA PHE A 113 2.20 -3.73 -17.32
C PHE A 113 2.88 -4.70 -16.36
N ALA A 114 2.16 -5.28 -15.39
CA ALA A 114 2.73 -6.14 -14.35
C ALA A 114 2.18 -7.58 -14.32
N GLY A 115 0.95 -7.80 -14.77
CA GLY A 115 0.27 -9.11 -14.70
C GLY A 115 -0.74 -9.21 -13.56
N GLU A 116 -1.68 -10.17 -13.67
CA GLU A 116 -2.71 -10.44 -12.66
C GLU A 116 -2.08 -10.88 -11.32
N GLU A 117 -0.98 -11.60 -11.38
CA GLU A 117 -0.24 -12.13 -10.23
C GLU A 117 0.23 -11.01 -9.28
N CYS A 118 0.48 -9.83 -9.86
CA CYS A 118 0.93 -8.65 -9.11
C CYS A 118 -0.22 -7.83 -8.51
N LEU A 119 -1.48 -8.14 -8.83
CA LEU A 119 -2.63 -7.39 -8.33
C LEU A 119 -3.06 -7.87 -6.95
N SER A 120 -3.18 -6.95 -5.99
CA SER A 120 -3.79 -7.21 -4.68
C SER A 120 -5.21 -6.65 -4.62
N TYR A 121 -6.10 -7.43 -4.01
CA TYR A 121 -7.50 -7.06 -3.75
C TYR A 121 -7.74 -6.59 -2.30
N PHE A 122 -6.66 -6.31 -1.58
CA PHE A 122 -6.67 -5.65 -0.28
C PHE A 122 -6.01 -4.29 -0.43
N ILE A 123 -6.75 -3.22 -0.17
CA ILE A 123 -6.36 -1.86 -0.55
C ILE A 123 -6.35 -0.89 0.64
N THR A 124 -5.64 0.20 0.47
CA THR A 124 -5.82 1.43 1.25
C THR A 124 -6.35 2.49 0.29
N VAL A 125 -7.57 2.96 0.51
CA VAL A 125 -8.12 4.09 -0.26
C VAL A 125 -7.48 5.39 0.24
N HIS A 126 -7.15 6.29 -0.68
CA HIS A 126 -6.52 7.58 -0.34
C HIS A 126 -7.32 8.34 0.73
N TYR A 127 -6.66 8.74 1.81
CA TYR A 127 -7.24 9.28 3.03
C TYR A 127 -8.17 8.34 3.81
N CYS A 128 -8.29 7.06 3.45
CA CYS A 128 -9.14 6.07 4.12
C CYS A 128 -10.61 6.49 4.26
N GLN A 129 -11.14 7.24 3.29
CA GLN A 129 -12.53 7.68 3.26
C GLN A 129 -13.20 7.22 1.98
N ALA A 130 -14.36 6.59 2.12
CA ALA A 130 -15.18 6.15 1.00
C ALA A 130 -16.67 6.19 1.38
N SER A 131 -17.52 6.67 0.46
CA SER A 131 -18.97 6.62 0.62
C SER A 131 -19.46 5.16 0.58
N PRO A 132 -20.68 4.87 1.05
CA PRO A 132 -21.29 3.53 0.89
C PRO A 132 -21.35 3.10 -0.58
N GLU A 133 -21.60 4.03 -1.51
CA GLU A 133 -21.62 3.78 -2.95
C GLU A 133 -20.22 3.44 -3.47
N ALA A 134 -19.19 4.17 -3.01
CA ALA A 134 -17.80 3.88 -3.32
C ALA A 134 -17.38 2.49 -2.83
N ILE A 135 -17.75 2.12 -1.61
CA ILE A 135 -17.44 0.79 -1.04
C ILE A 135 -18.11 -0.31 -1.87
N ARG A 136 -19.38 -0.12 -2.27
CA ARG A 136 -20.08 -1.07 -3.15
C ARG A 136 -19.36 -1.24 -4.49
N ALA A 137 -18.93 -0.13 -5.09
CA ALA A 137 -18.18 -0.14 -6.35
C ALA A 137 -16.85 -0.89 -6.22
N LEU A 138 -16.09 -0.64 -5.15
CA LEU A 138 -14.84 -1.34 -4.86
C LEU A 138 -15.06 -2.84 -4.69
N ARG A 139 -16.09 -3.26 -3.94
CA ARG A 139 -16.46 -4.67 -3.80
C ARG A 139 -16.77 -5.31 -5.15
N ASP A 140 -17.55 -4.63 -5.99
CA ASP A 140 -17.92 -5.12 -7.32
C ASP A 140 -16.73 -5.14 -8.29
N CYS A 141 -15.65 -4.38 -8.02
CA CYS A 141 -14.33 -4.50 -8.66
C CYS A 141 -13.50 -5.69 -8.13
N GLY A 142 -14.02 -6.44 -7.15
CA GLY A 142 -13.35 -7.60 -6.58
C GLY A 142 -12.52 -7.31 -5.33
N ILE A 143 -12.55 -6.07 -4.81
CA ILE A 143 -11.88 -5.74 -3.55
C ILE A 143 -12.47 -6.57 -2.42
N LYS A 144 -11.60 -7.21 -1.64
CA LYS A 144 -11.96 -8.11 -0.54
C LYS A 144 -11.78 -7.47 0.84
N GLY A 145 -10.91 -6.48 0.92
CA GLY A 145 -10.67 -5.81 2.19
C GLY A 145 -10.00 -4.45 2.06
N MET A 146 -10.18 -3.63 3.08
CA MET A 146 -9.69 -2.26 3.15
C MET A 146 -8.93 -2.01 4.45
N VAL A 147 -7.84 -1.25 4.35
CA VAL A 147 -7.07 -0.78 5.49
C VAL A 147 -7.50 0.64 5.81
N GLY A 148 -7.93 0.87 7.05
CA GLY A 148 -8.28 2.20 7.58
C GLY A 148 -7.18 2.76 8.45
N LEU A 149 -7.34 4.02 8.85
CA LEU A 149 -6.47 4.65 9.84
C LEU A 149 -6.76 4.08 11.22
N PHE A 150 -5.74 4.08 12.06
CA PHE A 150 -5.87 3.70 13.46
C PHE A 150 -6.64 4.76 14.23
N LYS A 151 -7.25 4.31 15.35
CA LYS A 151 -7.59 5.07 16.55
C LYS A 151 -8.13 6.49 16.33
N ASP A 152 -9.29 6.79 16.86
CA ASP A 152 -9.93 8.11 16.83
C ASP A 152 -10.32 8.63 15.42
N ALA A 153 -10.14 7.80 14.37
CA ALA A 153 -10.54 8.11 13.02
C ALA A 153 -11.75 7.27 12.60
N GLU A 154 -12.72 7.92 12.00
CA GLU A 154 -13.79 7.24 11.29
C GLU A 154 -13.32 6.99 9.85
N CYS A 155 -13.21 5.73 9.49
CA CYS A 155 -12.83 5.30 8.15
C CYS A 155 -13.93 4.41 7.57
N TYR A 156 -14.29 4.63 6.31
CA TYR A 156 -15.27 3.80 5.63
C TYR A 156 -16.63 3.71 6.37
N GLY A 157 -17.02 4.79 7.10
CA GLY A 157 -18.21 4.80 7.95
C GLY A 157 -18.11 3.89 9.19
N ARG A 158 -16.91 3.52 9.61
CA ARG A 158 -16.63 2.68 10.79
C ARG A 158 -15.62 3.34 11.71
N SER A 159 -15.81 3.14 13.02
CA SER A 159 -14.83 3.53 14.02
C SER A 159 -13.87 2.37 14.30
N PHE A 160 -12.58 2.68 14.28
CA PHE A 160 -11.51 1.75 14.65
C PHE A 160 -11.02 1.97 16.10
N ASP A 161 -11.68 2.87 16.85
CA ASP A 161 -11.30 3.20 18.22
C ASP A 161 -11.42 1.99 19.14
N GLY A 162 -10.37 1.77 19.93
CA GLY A 162 -10.32 0.69 20.93
C GLY A 162 -10.25 -0.73 20.37
N LYS A 163 -10.20 -0.89 19.05
CA LYS A 163 -10.09 -2.21 18.42
C LYS A 163 -8.63 -2.63 18.32
N ASN A 164 -8.26 -3.72 19.03
CA ASN A 164 -6.98 -4.40 18.92
C ASN A 164 -6.99 -5.38 17.74
N MET A 165 -7.40 -4.91 16.55
CA MET A 165 -7.78 -5.84 15.51
C MET A 165 -6.67 -6.12 14.53
N ALA A 166 -6.42 -7.41 14.34
CA ALA A 166 -5.77 -7.89 13.14
C ALA A 166 -6.74 -7.80 11.95
N VAL A 167 -7.95 -8.36 12.09
CA VAL A 167 -8.92 -8.52 11.00
C VAL A 167 -10.34 -8.48 11.55
N GLU A 168 -11.25 -7.78 10.91
CA GLU A 168 -12.70 -7.90 11.12
C GLU A 168 -13.40 -8.03 9.78
N TYR A 169 -14.31 -9.00 9.65
CA TYR A 169 -15.24 -9.03 8.52
C TYR A 169 -16.47 -8.22 8.86
N ASP A 170 -16.73 -7.18 8.08
CA ASP A 170 -17.94 -6.36 8.21
C ASP A 170 -19.02 -6.92 7.29
N GLU A 171 -20.05 -7.53 7.89
CA GLU A 171 -21.17 -8.18 7.19
C GLU A 171 -22.00 -7.18 6.36
N GLU A 172 -22.11 -5.93 6.81
CA GLU A 172 -22.87 -4.90 6.11
C GLU A 172 -22.12 -4.42 4.87
N LEU A 173 -20.83 -4.21 4.98
CA LEU A 173 -19.98 -3.83 3.84
C LEU A 173 -19.67 -5.03 2.94
N GLY A 174 -19.68 -6.25 3.48
CA GLY A 174 -19.27 -7.47 2.79
C GLY A 174 -17.78 -7.49 2.49
N MET A 175 -16.96 -6.97 3.39
CA MET A 175 -15.51 -6.81 3.25
C MET A 175 -14.76 -7.02 4.56
N TYR A 176 -13.49 -7.39 4.46
CA TYR A 176 -12.57 -7.36 5.59
C TYR A 176 -12.07 -5.95 5.87
N LEU A 177 -11.97 -5.60 7.13
CA LEU A 177 -11.40 -4.34 7.59
C LEU A 177 -10.15 -4.60 8.43
N PHE A 178 -9.14 -3.77 8.18
CA PHE A 178 -7.85 -3.78 8.89
C PHE A 178 -7.56 -2.39 9.41
N CYS A 179 -6.87 -2.30 10.54
CA CYS A 179 -6.42 -1.02 11.07
C CYS A 179 -4.93 -0.83 10.79
N ASN A 180 -4.56 0.34 10.26
CA ASN A 180 -3.16 0.75 10.18
C ASN A 180 -2.65 1.06 11.59
N ASP A 181 -1.52 0.49 11.96
CA ASP A 181 -0.93 0.71 13.28
C ASP A 181 0.11 1.82 13.27
N ILE A 182 0.91 1.90 12.20
CA ILE A 182 2.05 2.81 12.14
C ILE A 182 2.19 3.43 10.75
N ILE A 183 2.21 4.76 10.70
CA ILE A 183 2.55 5.54 9.52
C ILE A 183 3.97 6.10 9.72
N LEU A 184 4.97 5.46 9.12
CA LEU A 184 6.38 5.72 9.41
C LEU A 184 6.85 7.13 9.10
N ASN A 185 6.34 7.75 8.04
CA ASN A 185 6.74 9.11 7.66
C ASN A 185 6.32 10.20 8.66
N LEU A 186 5.53 9.87 9.68
CA LEU A 186 5.18 10.78 10.77
C LEU A 186 6.23 10.83 11.88
N TYR A 187 7.23 9.94 11.86
CA TYR A 187 8.17 9.77 12.96
C TYR A 187 9.63 9.74 12.48
N PRO A 188 10.56 10.32 13.25
CA PRO A 188 11.99 10.23 12.95
C PRO A 188 12.52 8.82 13.25
N LEU A 189 13.64 8.47 12.60
CA LEU A 189 14.33 7.18 12.79
C LEU A 189 14.56 6.82 14.27
N SER A 190 14.89 7.80 15.10
CA SER A 190 15.15 7.59 16.54
C SER A 190 13.95 7.12 17.36
N MET A 191 12.73 7.19 16.82
CA MET A 191 11.50 6.77 17.50
C MET A 191 11.01 5.39 17.07
N VAL A 192 11.63 4.77 16.07
CA VAL A 192 11.14 3.51 15.48
C VAL A 192 10.99 2.41 16.54
N ASP A 193 12.01 2.17 17.34
CA ASP A 193 11.99 1.11 18.37
C ASP A 193 10.92 1.36 19.43
N GLU A 194 10.78 2.62 19.89
CA GLU A 194 9.75 3.00 20.85
C GLU A 194 8.34 2.80 20.30
N LEU A 195 8.11 3.22 19.06
CA LEU A 195 6.81 3.08 18.40
C LEU A 195 6.40 1.61 18.25
N LEU A 196 7.30 0.80 17.70
CA LEU A 196 7.04 -0.62 17.46
C LEU A 196 6.85 -1.40 18.75
N SER A 197 7.56 -1.03 19.83
CA SER A 197 7.44 -1.69 21.13
C SER A 197 6.03 -1.57 21.74
N ARG A 198 5.27 -0.54 21.38
CA ARG A 198 3.89 -0.36 21.82
C ARG A 198 2.97 -1.46 21.27
N ASP A 199 3.30 -2.03 20.13
CA ASP A 199 2.55 -3.05 19.43
C ASP A 199 3.12 -4.46 19.59
N ASP A 200 4.12 -4.66 20.44
CA ASP A 200 4.73 -5.98 20.71
C ASP A 200 3.71 -7.04 21.19
N HIS A 201 2.61 -6.60 21.79
CA HIS A 201 1.53 -7.48 22.27
C HIS A 201 0.55 -7.90 21.17
N LYS A 202 0.54 -7.25 20.00
CA LYS A 202 -0.38 -7.55 18.91
C LYS A 202 0.07 -8.78 18.12
N GLU A 203 -0.87 -9.56 17.65
CA GLU A 203 -0.58 -10.68 16.75
C GLU A 203 -0.22 -10.23 15.33
N PHE A 204 -0.76 -9.10 14.91
CA PHE A 204 -0.54 -8.48 13.60
C PHE A 204 -0.20 -6.99 13.76
N THR A 205 0.70 -6.49 12.92
CA THR A 205 1.05 -5.06 12.82
C THR A 205 1.02 -4.61 11.37
N GLU A 206 0.18 -3.64 11.06
CA GLU A 206 0.12 -2.96 9.76
C GLU A 206 1.05 -1.75 9.77
N VAL A 207 1.98 -1.71 8.84
CA VAL A 207 2.97 -0.64 8.69
C VAL A 207 2.81 0.03 7.33
N MET A 208 2.71 1.34 7.33
CA MET A 208 2.54 2.15 6.13
C MET A 208 3.62 3.24 6.03
N ILE A 209 4.01 3.56 4.80
CA ILE A 209 4.77 4.76 4.44
C ILE A 209 4.26 5.26 3.08
N HIS A 210 4.67 6.47 2.67
CA HIS A 210 4.25 7.03 1.37
C HIS A 210 5.45 7.28 0.46
N GLU A 211 5.28 7.08 -0.85
CA GLU A 211 6.34 7.20 -1.86
C GLU A 211 6.99 8.57 -1.90
N GLN A 212 6.21 9.64 -1.87
CA GLN A 212 6.72 11.00 -2.08
C GLN A 212 7.81 11.41 -1.08
N TYR A 213 7.79 10.85 0.13
CA TYR A 213 8.79 11.14 1.16
C TYR A 213 10.19 10.60 0.82
N TYR A 214 10.30 9.73 -0.16
CA TYR A 214 11.59 9.23 -0.68
C TYR A 214 12.32 10.27 -1.53
N TYR A 215 11.61 11.19 -2.18
CA TYR A 215 12.16 12.07 -3.20
C TYR A 215 12.63 13.42 -2.62
N PRO A 216 13.88 13.85 -2.94
CA PRO A 216 14.49 15.07 -2.35
C PRO A 216 13.79 16.39 -2.70
N ASP A 217 13.01 16.43 -3.76
CA ASP A 217 12.22 17.59 -4.18
C ASP A 217 10.85 17.69 -3.49
N PHE A 218 10.44 16.69 -2.74
CA PHE A 218 9.23 16.76 -1.92
C PHE A 218 9.45 17.64 -0.67
N CYS A 219 8.49 18.49 -0.35
CA CYS A 219 8.60 19.45 0.76
C CYS A 219 8.85 18.81 2.14
N ALA A 220 8.45 17.55 2.31
CA ALA A 220 8.64 16.77 3.53
C ALA A 220 9.58 15.56 3.32
N TYR A 221 10.55 15.68 2.42
CA TYR A 221 11.55 14.65 2.14
C TYR A 221 12.20 14.09 3.40
N ILE A 222 12.31 12.77 3.47
CA ILE A 222 12.96 12.05 4.57
C ILE A 222 14.31 11.52 4.10
N LYS A 223 15.39 12.21 4.49
CA LYS A 223 16.77 11.83 4.14
C LYS A 223 17.11 10.38 4.56
N ASP A 224 16.60 9.93 5.68
CA ASP A 224 16.85 8.59 6.23
C ASP A 224 15.76 7.57 5.87
N PHE A 225 15.00 7.80 4.78
CA PHE A 225 13.87 6.97 4.34
C PHE A 225 14.21 5.47 4.35
N ALA A 226 15.28 5.07 3.66
CA ALA A 226 15.71 3.66 3.60
C ALA A 226 16.10 3.10 4.98
N LYS A 227 16.71 3.93 5.85
CA LYS A 227 17.10 3.50 7.20
C LYS A 227 15.90 3.32 8.11
N ILE A 228 14.86 4.15 7.97
CA ILE A 228 13.60 4.00 8.72
C ILE A 228 12.94 2.68 8.34
N LEU A 229 12.86 2.36 7.04
CA LEU A 229 12.33 1.08 6.57
C LEU A 229 13.12 -0.09 7.14
N GLU A 230 14.46 -0.06 6.99
CA GLU A 230 15.30 -1.15 7.46
C GLU A 230 15.23 -1.33 8.97
N ALA A 231 15.26 -0.26 9.77
CA ALA A 231 15.13 -0.33 11.22
C ALA A 231 13.80 -0.94 11.64
N THR A 232 12.70 -0.54 10.99
CA THR A 232 11.36 -1.07 11.24
C THR A 232 11.28 -2.56 10.93
N ILE A 233 11.71 -2.97 9.76
CA ILE A 233 11.68 -4.37 9.31
C ILE A 233 12.57 -5.23 10.20
N LYS A 234 13.77 -4.75 10.48
CA LYS A 234 14.70 -5.45 11.38
C LYS A 234 14.08 -5.66 12.76
N TYR A 235 13.47 -4.64 13.38
CA TYR A 235 12.81 -4.75 14.67
C TYR A 235 11.72 -5.84 14.64
N LEU A 236 10.83 -5.80 13.67
CA LEU A 236 9.73 -6.76 13.53
C LEU A 236 10.26 -8.19 13.33
N THR A 237 11.30 -8.35 12.51
CA THR A 237 11.92 -9.65 12.23
C THR A 237 12.67 -10.19 13.43
N ASP A 238 13.41 -9.36 14.16
CA ASP A 238 14.11 -9.73 15.41
C ASP A 238 13.13 -10.20 16.50
N LYS A 239 11.88 -9.69 16.48
CA LYS A 239 10.78 -10.17 17.33
C LYS A 239 10.11 -11.44 16.81
N GLY A 240 10.63 -12.04 15.75
CA GLY A 240 10.11 -13.27 15.15
C GLY A 240 8.80 -13.11 14.39
N ARG A 241 8.43 -11.87 14.00
CA ARG A 241 7.26 -11.62 13.17
C ARG A 241 7.54 -12.00 11.73
N LYS A 242 6.54 -12.53 11.05
CA LYS A 242 6.62 -12.91 9.63
C LYS A 242 5.85 -11.90 8.77
N SER A 243 6.43 -11.53 7.65
CA SER A 243 5.73 -10.72 6.65
C SER A 243 4.70 -11.56 5.91
N VAL A 244 3.48 -11.01 5.76
CA VAL A 244 2.34 -11.69 5.13
C VAL A 244 1.57 -10.77 4.20
N TRP A 245 0.84 -11.34 3.24
CA TRP A 245 -0.25 -10.69 2.56
C TRP A 245 -1.51 -10.72 3.43
N LEU A 246 -2.41 -9.74 3.30
CA LEU A 246 -3.67 -9.72 4.06
C LEU A 246 -4.57 -10.91 3.71
N GLU A 247 -4.54 -11.38 2.47
CA GLU A 247 -5.25 -12.59 2.05
C GLU A 247 -4.83 -13.83 2.86
N GLU A 248 -3.57 -13.94 3.27
CA GLU A 248 -3.06 -15.07 4.07
C GLU A 248 -3.62 -15.07 5.51
N LEU A 249 -4.19 -13.95 5.97
CA LEU A 249 -4.81 -13.82 7.29
C LEU A 249 -6.30 -14.18 7.30
N VAL A 250 -6.97 -14.14 6.15
CA VAL A 250 -8.42 -14.30 6.03
C VAL A 250 -8.85 -15.63 5.38
N GLU A 251 -7.93 -16.32 4.71
CA GLU A 251 -8.19 -17.61 4.03
C GLU A 251 -7.93 -18.82 4.93
N CYS A 252 -7.78 -18.63 6.24
CA CYS A 252 -7.51 -19.69 7.22
C CYS A 252 -8.78 -20.30 7.81
#